data_74fa4d1eb234af8b99789a7b88a2c0ec
#
_entry.id   74fa4d1eb234af8b99789a7b88a2c0ec
#
_cell.length_a   1.000
_cell.length_b   1.000
_cell.length_c   1.000
_cell.angle_alpha   90.00
_cell.angle_beta   90.00
_cell.angle_gamma   90.00
#
_symmetry.space_group_name_H-M   'P 1'
#
loop_
_entity.id
_entity.type
_entity.pdbx_description
1 polymer ?
#
loop_
_entity_poly.entity_id
_entity_poly.type
_entity_poly.pdbx_seq_one_letter_code
_entity_poly.pdbx_strand_id
1 'polypeptide(L)'
;IWLDTPMIDMIHGEGTLEKRLPGMLRMYLRCGIDMRKVPIVIYPTLHYQNGGIKISANGMSDIENLYVAGEAVGGIHGRNRLMGNSLLDIIVFGRNAGQQAGAKCKEVELKELTLSHVDDFSKTLADAGIAPTVVSPKLLPDYRPEGVTRLN
;
A
#
# COMPACT_ATOMS: atom_id res chain seq x y z
N ILE A 1 -11.41 -7.35 17.91
CA ILE A 1 -10.52 -8.42 18.42
C ILE A 1 -9.77 -7.88 19.62
N TRP A 2 -9.71 -8.70 20.68
CA TRP A 2 -8.88 -8.42 21.84
C TRP A 2 -7.51 -9.04 21.67
N LEU A 3 -6.46 -8.26 21.94
CA LEU A 3 -5.10 -8.76 22.11
C LEU A 3 -4.78 -8.76 23.60
N ASP A 4 -4.57 -9.94 24.16
CA ASP A 4 -4.20 -10.10 25.57
C ASP A 4 -2.71 -9.75 25.75
N THR A 5 -2.44 -8.47 25.84
CA THR A 5 -1.08 -7.95 25.99
C THR A 5 -0.45 -8.28 27.34
N PRO A 6 -1.18 -8.32 28.48
CA PRO A 6 -0.63 -8.80 29.75
C PRO A 6 -0.01 -10.20 29.70
N MET A 7 -0.54 -11.09 28.83
CA MET A 7 0.02 -12.44 28.64
C MET A 7 1.47 -12.43 28.18
N ILE A 8 1.96 -11.37 27.56
CA ILE A 8 3.35 -11.27 27.10
C ILE A 8 4.31 -11.37 28.31
N ASP A 9 4.05 -10.60 29.36
CA ASP A 9 4.88 -10.61 30.55
C ASP A 9 4.66 -11.91 31.36
N MET A 10 3.45 -12.46 31.38
CA MET A 10 3.17 -13.75 32.05
C MET A 10 3.95 -14.91 31.39
N ILE A 11 4.05 -14.93 30.07
CA ILE A 11 4.70 -16.04 29.33
C ILE A 11 6.22 -15.85 29.28
N HIS A 12 6.68 -14.60 29.06
CA HIS A 12 8.07 -14.31 28.75
C HIS A 12 8.85 -13.63 29.88
N GLY A 13 8.20 -13.38 31.00
CA GLY A 13 8.75 -12.71 32.17
C GLY A 13 8.43 -11.22 32.23
N GLU A 14 8.35 -10.72 33.44
CA GLU A 14 8.03 -9.31 33.74
C GLU A 14 8.95 -8.33 32.99
N GLY A 15 8.39 -7.25 32.46
CA GLY A 15 9.10 -6.22 31.72
C GLY A 15 9.39 -6.55 30.24
N THR A 16 9.01 -7.74 29.77
CA THR A 16 9.21 -8.13 28.36
C THR A 16 8.42 -7.22 27.41
N LEU A 17 7.18 -6.89 27.76
CA LEU A 17 6.33 -6.01 26.95
C LEU A 17 6.97 -4.61 26.81
N GLU A 18 7.43 -4.05 27.90
CA GLU A 18 8.09 -2.73 27.90
C GLU A 18 9.37 -2.72 27.06
N LYS A 19 10.16 -3.78 27.16
CA LYS A 19 11.41 -3.94 26.40
C LYS A 19 11.16 -4.14 24.89
N ARG A 20 10.16 -4.95 24.52
CA ARG A 20 9.91 -5.32 23.12
C ARG A 20 9.00 -4.34 22.38
N LEU A 21 8.07 -3.69 23.08
CA LEU A 21 7.04 -2.82 22.48
C LEU A 21 7.01 -1.42 23.12
N PRO A 22 8.16 -0.77 23.33
CA PRO A 22 8.22 0.51 24.06
C PRO A 22 7.43 1.63 23.36
N GLY A 23 7.39 1.63 22.04
CA GLY A 23 6.64 2.63 21.26
C GLY A 23 5.13 2.50 21.45
N MET A 24 4.63 1.26 21.35
CA MET A 24 3.21 0.97 21.55
C MET A 24 2.78 1.27 22.99
N LEU A 25 3.57 0.83 23.97
CA LEU A 25 3.28 1.09 25.37
C LEU A 25 3.12 2.61 25.63
N ARG A 26 4.05 3.43 25.14
CA ARG A 26 3.96 4.89 25.26
C ARG A 26 2.71 5.48 24.59
N MET A 27 2.36 4.96 23.42
CA MET A 27 1.18 5.40 22.68
C MET A 27 -0.11 5.11 23.47
N TYR A 28 -0.27 3.90 23.96
CA TYR A 28 -1.46 3.49 24.70
C TYR A 28 -1.55 4.20 26.07
N LEU A 29 -0.43 4.38 26.77
CA LEU A 29 -0.39 5.14 28.02
C LEU A 29 -0.86 6.60 27.86
N ARG A 30 -0.55 7.25 26.72
CA ARG A 30 -1.08 8.58 26.41
C ARG A 30 -2.61 8.60 26.26
N CYS A 31 -3.19 7.48 25.88
CA CYS A 31 -4.64 7.29 25.81
C CYS A 31 -5.24 6.77 27.12
N GLY A 32 -4.46 6.71 28.21
CA GLY A 32 -4.91 6.22 29.51
C GLY A 32 -5.03 4.70 29.62
N ILE A 33 -4.49 3.95 28.67
CA ILE A 33 -4.55 2.48 28.63
C ILE A 33 -3.16 1.91 28.95
N ASP A 34 -3.05 1.17 30.05
CA ASP A 34 -1.83 0.44 30.40
C ASP A 34 -1.94 -1.00 29.86
N MET A 35 -1.35 -1.24 28.69
CA MET A 35 -1.39 -2.55 28.03
C MET A 35 -0.61 -3.65 28.76
N ARG A 36 0.07 -3.33 29.86
CA ARG A 36 0.67 -4.33 30.78
C ARG A 36 -0.38 -4.92 31.73
N LYS A 37 -1.48 -4.19 31.94
CA LYS A 37 -2.52 -4.52 32.93
C LYS A 37 -3.83 -4.96 32.30
N VAL A 38 -4.15 -4.44 31.13
CA VAL A 38 -5.41 -4.70 30.45
C VAL A 38 -5.16 -5.06 28.96
N PRO A 39 -5.96 -5.99 28.41
CA PRO A 39 -5.94 -6.28 26.98
C PRO A 39 -6.29 -5.04 26.15
N ILE A 40 -5.72 -4.96 24.96
CA ILE A 40 -6.04 -3.89 24.01
C ILE A 40 -7.02 -4.37 22.94
N VAL A 41 -7.88 -3.47 22.49
CA VAL A 41 -8.82 -3.72 21.39
C VAL A 41 -8.18 -3.31 20.08
N ILE A 42 -8.22 -4.20 19.10
CA ILE A 42 -7.86 -3.90 17.73
C ILE A 42 -9.02 -4.21 16.78
N TYR A 43 -9.04 -3.53 15.66
CA TYR A 43 -9.94 -3.82 14.56
C TYR A 43 -9.12 -4.26 13.35
N PRO A 44 -9.41 -5.42 12.74
CA PRO A 44 -8.72 -5.83 11.52
C PRO A 44 -9.09 -4.88 10.39
N THR A 45 -8.10 -4.19 9.87
CA THR A 45 -8.24 -3.29 8.73
C THR A 45 -7.49 -3.85 7.53
N LEU A 46 -7.90 -3.43 6.34
CA LEU A 46 -7.11 -3.67 5.14
C LEU A 46 -5.77 -2.96 5.30
N HIS A 47 -4.68 -3.71 5.29
CA HIS A 47 -3.35 -3.19 5.56
C HIS A 47 -2.42 -3.27 4.36
N TYR A 48 -2.35 -4.43 3.70
CA TYR A 48 -1.46 -4.67 2.58
C TYR A 48 -2.15 -5.56 1.56
N GLN A 49 -2.21 -5.08 0.32
CA GLN A 49 -2.79 -5.85 -0.79
C GLN A 49 -1.69 -6.70 -1.44
N ASN A 50 -1.80 -8.03 -1.30
CA ASN A 50 -0.94 -8.94 -2.04
C ASN A 50 -1.47 -9.12 -3.45
N GLY A 51 -0.55 -9.17 -4.41
CA GLY A 51 -0.88 -9.16 -5.83
C GLY A 51 -0.55 -7.82 -6.46
N GLY A 52 -0.70 -7.71 -7.76
CA GLY A 52 -0.38 -6.49 -8.50
C GLY A 52 0.28 -6.77 -9.84
N ILE A 53 1.04 -5.82 -10.32
CA ILE A 53 1.68 -5.86 -11.64
C ILE A 53 2.87 -6.83 -11.59
N LYS A 54 2.90 -7.77 -12.53
CA LYS A 54 4.04 -8.67 -12.71
C LYS A 54 5.23 -7.90 -13.25
N ILE A 55 6.40 -8.15 -12.66
CA ILE A 55 7.65 -7.51 -13.07
C ILE A 55 8.75 -8.54 -13.39
N SER A 56 9.70 -8.10 -14.18
CA SER A 56 10.98 -8.78 -14.39
C SER A 56 11.93 -8.52 -13.21
N ALA A 57 13.08 -9.21 -13.19
CA ALA A 57 14.13 -8.97 -12.20
C ALA A 57 14.62 -7.51 -12.16
N ASN A 58 14.43 -6.77 -13.24
CA ASN A 58 14.83 -5.37 -13.38
C ASN A 58 13.74 -4.38 -12.93
N GLY A 59 12.62 -4.87 -12.42
CA GLY A 59 11.49 -4.03 -12.00
C GLY A 59 10.59 -3.54 -13.14
N MET A 60 10.84 -3.96 -14.39
CA MET A 60 10.06 -3.59 -15.55
C MET A 60 8.85 -4.51 -15.71
N SER A 61 7.69 -3.95 -16.01
CA SER A 61 6.47 -4.69 -16.34
C SER A 61 6.50 -5.23 -17.78
N ASP A 62 5.42 -5.87 -18.20
CA ASP A 62 5.23 -6.28 -19.61
C ASP A 62 4.95 -5.07 -20.53
N ILE A 63 4.69 -3.90 -19.96
CA ILE A 63 4.56 -2.63 -20.71
C ILE A 63 5.94 -1.97 -20.78
N GLU A 64 6.40 -1.69 -21.99
CA GLU A 64 7.69 -1.06 -22.22
C GLU A 64 7.80 0.30 -21.49
N ASN A 65 8.95 0.53 -20.84
CA ASN A 65 9.27 1.74 -20.08
C ASN A 65 8.43 1.94 -18.78
N LEU A 66 7.60 0.97 -18.40
CA LEU A 66 6.86 0.99 -17.13
C LEU A 66 7.58 0.15 -16.08
N TYR A 67 8.13 0.82 -15.08
CA TYR A 67 8.79 0.20 -13.92
C TYR A 67 7.91 0.30 -12.69
N VAL A 68 7.88 -0.77 -11.90
CA VAL A 68 7.00 -0.86 -10.72
C VAL A 68 7.78 -1.41 -9.53
N ALA A 69 7.51 -0.88 -8.35
CA ALA A 69 8.08 -1.36 -7.09
C ALA A 69 7.09 -1.17 -5.93
N GLY A 70 7.34 -1.89 -4.83
CA GLY A 70 6.51 -1.81 -3.62
C GLY A 70 5.19 -2.57 -3.75
N GLU A 71 4.20 -2.16 -2.99
CA GLU A 71 2.90 -2.86 -2.88
C GLU A 71 2.17 -3.06 -4.22
N ALA A 72 2.44 -2.20 -5.21
CA ALA A 72 1.86 -2.34 -6.55
C ALA A 72 2.37 -3.57 -7.33
N VAL A 73 3.44 -4.21 -6.86
CA VAL A 73 4.06 -5.38 -7.51
C VAL A 73 3.41 -6.66 -7.04
N GLY A 74 3.03 -7.52 -7.99
CA GLY A 74 2.57 -8.87 -7.75
C GLY A 74 3.69 -9.91 -7.75
N GLY A 75 3.53 -10.96 -6.93
CA GLY A 75 4.37 -12.15 -6.98
C GLY A 75 5.60 -12.17 -6.08
N ILE A 76 6.04 -11.02 -5.53
CA ILE A 76 7.24 -10.95 -4.68
C ILE A 76 7.03 -11.66 -3.35
N HIS A 77 5.86 -11.51 -2.74
CA HIS A 77 5.56 -12.02 -1.41
C HIS A 77 4.73 -13.31 -1.40
N GLY A 78 4.52 -13.92 -2.56
CA GLY A 78 3.70 -15.11 -2.67
C GLY A 78 2.26 -14.86 -2.22
N ARG A 79 1.72 -15.76 -1.39
CA ARG A 79 0.33 -15.67 -0.92
C ARG A 79 0.11 -14.58 0.12
N ASN A 80 1.12 -14.33 0.96
CA ASN A 80 1.04 -13.33 2.02
C ASN A 80 2.44 -12.83 2.39
N ARG A 81 2.56 -11.52 2.53
CA ARG A 81 3.81 -10.87 2.93
C ARG A 81 4.15 -11.15 4.39
N LEU A 82 5.40 -11.52 4.65
CA LEU A 82 5.92 -11.58 6.01
C LEU A 82 6.01 -10.17 6.62
N MET A 83 5.72 -10.08 7.91
CA MET A 83 5.75 -8.83 8.66
C MET A 83 7.09 -8.10 8.51
N GLY A 84 7.03 -6.79 8.21
CA GLY A 84 8.20 -5.94 8.01
C GLY A 84 8.78 -5.94 6.60
N ASN A 85 8.56 -6.98 5.79
CA ASN A 85 9.17 -7.11 4.47
C ASN A 85 8.72 -6.07 3.44
N SER A 86 7.62 -5.33 3.67
CA SER A 86 7.24 -4.22 2.78
C SER A 86 8.29 -3.12 2.73
N LEU A 87 8.96 -2.82 3.85
CA LEU A 87 10.02 -1.82 3.89
C LEU A 87 11.25 -2.27 3.10
N LEU A 88 11.60 -3.55 3.17
CA LEU A 88 12.68 -4.12 2.35
C LEU A 88 12.31 -4.07 0.87
N ASP A 89 11.09 -4.44 0.54
CA ASP A 89 10.57 -4.40 -0.83
C ASP A 89 10.69 -2.99 -1.43
N ILE A 90 10.09 -1.98 -0.82
CA ILE A 90 10.13 -0.60 -1.36
C ILE A 90 11.56 -0.05 -1.47
N ILE A 91 12.46 -0.41 -0.55
CA ILE A 91 13.85 0.07 -0.60
C ILE A 91 14.64 -0.65 -1.68
N VAL A 92 14.61 -1.99 -1.68
CA VAL A 92 15.44 -2.80 -2.58
C VAL A 92 14.93 -2.73 -4.01
N PHE A 93 13.64 -3.05 -4.21
CA PHE A 93 13.08 -3.05 -5.57
C PHE A 93 12.84 -1.63 -6.08
N GLY A 94 12.48 -0.67 -5.22
CA GLY A 94 12.38 0.73 -5.61
C GLY A 94 13.70 1.30 -6.10
N ARG A 95 14.81 1.00 -5.39
CA ARG A 95 16.15 1.38 -5.83
C ARG A 95 16.51 0.74 -7.17
N ASN A 96 16.27 -0.57 -7.31
CA ASN A 96 16.58 -1.29 -8.55
C ASN A 96 15.77 -0.74 -9.72
N ALA A 97 14.44 -0.65 -9.59
CA ALA A 97 13.57 -0.09 -10.60
C ALA A 97 13.97 1.34 -11.00
N GLY A 98 14.29 2.19 -10.01
CA GLY A 98 14.75 3.56 -10.25
C GLY A 98 16.08 3.63 -11.02
N GLN A 99 17.03 2.76 -10.71
CA GLN A 99 18.31 2.69 -11.43
C GLN A 99 18.10 2.24 -12.89
N GLN A 100 17.28 1.22 -13.10
CA GLN A 100 16.98 0.72 -14.45
C GLN A 100 16.19 1.75 -15.27
N ALA A 101 15.18 2.38 -14.69
CA ALA A 101 14.43 3.45 -15.34
C ALA A 101 15.32 4.64 -15.67
N GLY A 102 16.21 5.05 -14.75
CA GLY A 102 17.17 6.14 -14.96
C GLY A 102 18.22 5.84 -16.03
N ALA A 103 18.62 4.59 -16.20
CA ALA A 103 19.46 4.19 -17.32
C ALA A 103 18.68 4.24 -18.63
N LYS A 104 17.47 3.67 -18.63
CA LYS A 104 16.62 3.59 -19.83
C LYS A 104 16.18 4.95 -20.35
N CYS A 105 15.88 5.91 -19.49
CA CYS A 105 15.41 7.22 -19.92
C CYS A 105 16.44 8.01 -20.74
N LYS A 106 17.72 7.63 -20.70
CA LYS A 106 18.78 8.23 -21.54
C LYS A 106 18.73 7.75 -22.99
N GLU A 107 18.06 6.64 -23.24
CA GLU A 107 17.95 5.98 -24.53
C GLU A 107 16.59 6.23 -25.20
N VAL A 108 15.60 6.71 -24.43
CA VAL A 108 14.23 6.91 -24.91
C VAL A 108 14.07 8.33 -25.43
N GLU A 109 13.69 8.45 -26.69
CA GLU A 109 13.26 9.71 -27.26
C GLU A 109 11.79 9.96 -26.95
N LEU A 110 11.48 11.16 -26.48
CA LEU A 110 10.10 11.59 -26.29
C LEU A 110 9.42 11.75 -27.66
N LYS A 111 8.39 10.95 -27.88
CA LYS A 111 7.49 11.11 -29.02
C LYS A 111 6.47 12.19 -28.72
N GLU A 112 5.75 12.63 -29.75
CA GLU A 112 4.61 13.52 -29.58
C GLU A 112 3.60 12.90 -28.60
N LEU A 113 3.24 13.68 -27.57
CA LEU A 113 2.27 13.24 -26.56
C LEU A 113 0.86 13.40 -27.14
N THR A 114 0.17 12.29 -27.30
CA THR A 114 -1.22 12.26 -27.79
C THR A 114 -2.11 11.55 -26.79
N LEU A 115 -3.40 11.81 -26.87
CA LEU A 115 -4.43 11.08 -26.12
C LEU A 115 -5.15 10.04 -26.99
N SER A 116 -4.61 9.68 -28.15
CA SER A 116 -5.24 8.75 -29.08
C SER A 116 -5.64 7.42 -28.42
N HIS A 117 -4.83 6.91 -27.51
CA HIS A 117 -5.15 5.68 -26.75
C HIS A 117 -6.41 5.83 -25.88
N VAL A 118 -6.72 7.03 -25.38
CA VAL A 118 -7.95 7.31 -24.62
C VAL A 118 -9.14 7.33 -25.56
N ASP A 119 -8.99 7.90 -26.75
CA ASP A 119 -10.04 7.94 -27.77
C ASP A 119 -10.35 6.51 -28.26
N ASP A 120 -9.31 5.70 -28.51
CA ASP A 120 -9.45 4.29 -28.89
C ASP A 120 -10.17 3.48 -27.82
N PHE A 121 -9.83 3.70 -26.55
CA PHE A 121 -10.51 3.05 -25.42
C PHE A 121 -11.97 3.50 -25.30
N SER A 122 -12.21 4.79 -25.42
CA SER A 122 -13.58 5.35 -25.41
C SER A 122 -14.43 4.77 -26.53
N LYS A 123 -13.86 4.59 -27.72
CA LYS A 123 -14.53 3.93 -28.85
C LYS A 123 -14.83 2.46 -28.53
N THR A 124 -13.88 1.73 -27.93
CA THR A 124 -14.09 0.34 -27.50
C THR A 124 -15.25 0.22 -26.52
N LEU A 125 -15.38 1.16 -25.57
CA LEU A 125 -16.51 1.19 -24.65
C LEU A 125 -17.83 1.47 -25.37
N ALA A 126 -17.83 2.42 -26.29
CA ALA A 126 -19.03 2.75 -27.07
C ALA A 126 -19.49 1.57 -27.92
N ASP A 127 -18.55 0.88 -28.60
CA ASP A 127 -18.84 -0.32 -29.39
C ASP A 127 -19.39 -1.47 -28.54
N ALA A 128 -18.98 -1.54 -27.27
CA ALA A 128 -19.52 -2.48 -26.28
C ALA A 128 -20.87 -2.04 -25.65
N GLY A 129 -21.41 -0.91 -26.07
CA GLY A 129 -22.69 -0.37 -25.55
C GLY A 129 -22.57 0.22 -24.13
N ILE A 130 -21.36 0.51 -23.67
CA ILE A 130 -21.13 1.11 -22.34
C ILE A 130 -21.21 2.63 -22.48
N ALA A 131 -22.18 3.24 -21.79
CA ALA A 131 -22.37 4.68 -21.83
C ALA A 131 -21.18 5.43 -21.19
N PRO A 132 -20.67 6.53 -21.78
CA PRO A 132 -19.56 7.30 -21.23
C PRO A 132 -19.89 7.99 -19.90
N THR A 133 -21.16 8.00 -19.51
CA THR A 133 -21.65 8.56 -18.24
C THR A 133 -21.60 7.58 -17.07
N VAL A 134 -21.20 6.32 -17.31
CA VAL A 134 -21.04 5.35 -16.22
C VAL A 134 -19.84 5.74 -15.38
N VAL A 135 -20.08 6.20 -14.18
CA VAL A 135 -19.06 6.60 -13.21
C VAL A 135 -18.88 5.48 -12.19
N SER A 136 -17.66 5.20 -11.79
CA SER A 136 -17.41 4.27 -10.70
C SER A 136 -18.17 4.67 -9.44
N PRO A 137 -18.79 3.72 -8.72
CA PRO A 137 -19.45 4.04 -7.46
C PRO A 137 -18.42 4.58 -6.46
N LYS A 138 -18.84 5.49 -5.59
CA LYS A 138 -18.00 5.91 -4.46
C LYS A 138 -17.80 4.72 -3.54
N LEU A 139 -16.56 4.22 -3.47
CA LEU A 139 -16.21 3.08 -2.61
C LEU A 139 -16.10 3.48 -1.14
N LEU A 140 -15.84 4.75 -0.88
CA LEU A 140 -15.72 5.28 0.47
C LEU A 140 -16.78 6.38 0.68
N PRO A 141 -17.50 6.34 1.80
CA PRO A 141 -18.39 7.43 2.17
C PRO A 141 -17.61 8.73 2.38
N ASP A 142 -18.27 9.85 2.17
CA ASP A 142 -17.68 11.15 2.46
C ASP A 142 -17.79 11.42 3.96
N TYR A 143 -16.69 11.22 4.66
CA TYR A 143 -16.60 11.42 6.13
C TYR A 143 -16.35 12.87 6.54
N ARG A 144 -16.38 13.81 5.62
CA ARG A 144 -16.13 15.21 5.98
C ARG A 144 -17.33 15.75 6.78
N PRO A 145 -17.06 16.33 7.96
CA PRO A 145 -18.10 17.10 8.64
C PRO A 145 -18.63 18.21 7.74
N GLU A 146 -19.93 18.48 7.81
CA GLU A 146 -20.53 19.63 7.11
C GLU A 146 -19.77 20.92 7.48
N GLY A 147 -19.40 21.69 6.46
CA GLY A 147 -18.70 22.98 6.64
C GLY A 147 -17.17 22.95 6.57
N VAL A 148 -16.53 21.78 6.38
CA VAL A 148 -15.09 21.70 6.15
C VAL A 148 -14.78 21.90 4.66
N THR A 149 -14.26 23.08 4.32
CA THR A 149 -13.70 23.39 2.99
C THR A 149 -12.29 22.84 2.86
N ARG A 150 -11.93 22.35 1.66
CA ARG A 150 -10.54 22.02 1.37
C ARG A 150 -9.68 23.27 1.51
N LEU A 151 -8.62 23.16 2.30
CA LEU A 151 -7.49 24.09 2.18
C LEU A 151 -6.83 23.74 0.84
N ASN A 152 -6.86 24.67 -0.11
CA ASN A 152 -6.15 24.58 -1.38
C ASN A 152 -4.64 24.64 -1.15
#